data_98fd23d23aadd98655d83472897e533e
#
_entry.id   98fd23d23aadd98655d83472897e533e
#
_cell.length_a   1.000
_cell.length_b   1.000
_cell.length_c   1.000
_cell.angle_alpha   90.00
_cell.angle_beta   90.00
_cell.angle_gamma   90.00
#
_symmetry.space_group_name_H-M   'P 1'
#
loop_
_entity.id
_entity.type
_entity.pdbx_description
1 polymer ?
#
loop_
_entity_poly.entity_id
_entity_poly.type
_entity_poly.pdbx_seq_one_letter_code
_entity_poly.pdbx_strand_id
1 'polypeptide(L)'
;MTRCFILKPHVSKTKPERNHPPPDALNVTLALSLMASWVALLWWADQQAHWAAKAGIGILFAFLGLTVYALLHEALHRHLHACQGVNDFFRTLLEVAYGGPFICLRYTHQGHHQRNRSVEESTEENPED
;
A
#
# COMPACT_ATOMS: atom_id res chain seq x y z
N MET A 1 -2.41 38.44 3.15
CA MET A 1 -2.45 37.75 1.84
C MET A 1 -1.27 36.80 1.79
N THR A 2 -1.49 35.55 2.19
CA THR A 2 -0.44 34.53 2.27
C THR A 2 -0.47 33.70 0.97
N ARG A 3 0.54 33.89 0.13
CA ARG A 3 0.69 33.10 -1.11
C ARG A 3 1.11 31.69 -0.74
N CYS A 4 0.20 30.76 -0.99
CA CYS A 4 0.50 29.33 -0.92
C CYS A 4 1.48 29.00 -2.06
N PHE A 5 2.73 28.65 -1.71
CA PHE A 5 3.73 28.17 -2.67
C PHE A 5 3.33 26.76 -3.12
N ILE A 6 2.65 26.66 -4.24
CA ILE A 6 2.43 25.38 -4.92
C ILE A 6 3.75 25.04 -5.61
N LEU A 7 4.56 24.18 -4.97
CA LEU A 7 5.68 23.54 -5.62
C LEU A 7 5.15 22.70 -6.78
N LYS A 8 5.37 23.15 -8.01
CA LYS A 8 5.11 22.35 -9.21
C LYS A 8 5.98 21.08 -9.12
N PRO A 9 5.41 19.88 -9.16
CA PRO A 9 6.21 18.67 -9.18
C PRO A 9 7.07 18.67 -10.43
N HIS A 10 8.38 18.50 -10.26
CA HIS A 10 9.33 18.33 -11.36
C HIS A 10 9.00 17.00 -12.04
N VAL A 11 8.21 17.07 -13.10
CA VAL A 11 7.83 15.88 -13.90
C VAL A 11 9.07 15.48 -14.70
N SER A 12 9.77 14.46 -14.21
CA SER A 12 10.76 13.73 -15.02
C SER A 12 10.05 13.15 -16.24
N LYS A 13 10.48 13.58 -17.44
CA LYS A 13 9.80 13.30 -18.71
C LYS A 13 10.06 11.89 -19.28
N THR A 14 10.63 10.98 -18.52
CA THR A 14 10.82 9.60 -18.96
C THR A 14 9.99 8.66 -18.10
N LYS A 15 8.72 8.48 -18.49
CA LYS A 15 7.92 7.36 -18.01
C LYS A 15 8.59 6.09 -18.54
N PRO A 16 9.10 5.21 -17.68
CA PRO A 16 9.63 3.94 -18.15
C PRO A 16 8.50 3.21 -18.88
N GLU A 17 8.77 2.84 -20.12
CA GLU A 17 7.85 2.06 -20.95
C GLU A 17 7.65 0.73 -20.22
N ARG A 18 6.43 0.48 -19.74
CA ARG A 18 6.12 -0.79 -19.08
C ARG A 18 6.12 -1.88 -20.14
N ASN A 19 7.10 -2.77 -20.08
CA ASN A 19 7.19 -3.90 -21.00
C ASN A 19 6.00 -4.88 -20.86
N HIS A 20 5.27 -4.82 -19.73
CA HIS A 20 4.08 -5.64 -19.47
C HIS A 20 2.98 -4.81 -18.78
N PRO A 21 1.73 -4.87 -19.28
CA PRO A 21 0.60 -4.27 -18.57
C PRO A 21 0.37 -5.00 -17.24
N PRO A 22 -0.15 -4.31 -16.20
CA PRO A 22 -0.51 -4.98 -14.95
C PRO A 22 -1.62 -6.02 -15.20
N PRO A 23 -1.64 -7.13 -14.46
CA PRO A 23 -2.71 -8.13 -14.57
C PRO A 23 -3.97 -7.66 -13.85
N ASP A 24 -4.66 -6.67 -14.43
CA ASP A 24 -5.75 -5.90 -13.84
C ASP A 24 -6.84 -6.79 -13.21
N ALA A 25 -7.32 -7.81 -13.96
CA ALA A 25 -8.37 -8.70 -13.48
C ALA A 25 -7.92 -9.53 -12.28
N LEU A 26 -6.69 -10.02 -12.29
CA LEU A 26 -6.12 -10.79 -11.18
C LEU A 26 -5.99 -9.92 -9.92
N ASN A 27 -5.43 -8.73 -10.06
CA ASN A 27 -5.21 -7.81 -8.95
C ASN A 27 -6.53 -7.38 -8.30
N VAL A 28 -7.53 -7.05 -9.11
CA VAL A 28 -8.88 -6.70 -8.62
C VAL A 28 -9.53 -7.90 -7.92
N THR A 29 -9.47 -9.09 -8.50
CA THR A 29 -10.02 -10.30 -7.88
C THR A 29 -9.35 -10.60 -6.54
N LEU A 30 -8.02 -10.50 -6.47
CA LEU A 30 -7.27 -10.67 -5.22
C LEU A 30 -7.67 -9.63 -4.18
N ALA A 31 -7.77 -8.34 -4.54
CA ALA A 31 -8.17 -7.29 -3.62
C ALA A 31 -9.57 -7.54 -3.04
N LEU A 32 -10.54 -7.88 -3.89
CA LEU A 32 -11.91 -8.18 -3.45
C LEU A 32 -11.97 -9.44 -2.59
N SER A 33 -11.26 -10.51 -2.97
CA SER A 33 -11.21 -11.77 -2.20
C SER A 33 -10.59 -11.55 -0.82
N LEU A 34 -9.53 -10.74 -0.71
CA LEU A 34 -8.89 -10.40 0.56
C LEU A 34 -9.82 -9.59 1.45
N MET A 35 -10.53 -8.60 0.89
CA MET A 35 -11.52 -7.80 1.65
C MET A 35 -12.64 -8.69 2.17
N ALA A 36 -13.20 -9.55 1.33
CA ALA A 36 -14.23 -10.51 1.74
C ALA A 36 -13.73 -11.48 2.83
N SER A 37 -12.50 -11.98 2.68
CA SER A 37 -11.88 -12.86 3.68
C SER A 37 -11.65 -12.16 5.02
N TRP A 38 -11.25 -10.90 5.02
CA TRP A 38 -11.10 -10.12 6.26
C TRP A 38 -12.42 -9.94 6.98
N VAL A 39 -13.47 -9.54 6.26
CA VAL A 39 -14.81 -9.40 6.85
C VAL A 39 -15.28 -10.74 7.39
N ALA A 40 -15.09 -11.83 6.66
CA ALA A 40 -15.47 -13.17 7.08
C ALA A 40 -14.71 -13.62 8.35
N LEU A 41 -13.39 -13.35 8.43
CA LEU A 41 -12.58 -13.67 9.60
C LEU A 41 -13.00 -12.87 10.83
N LEU A 42 -13.30 -11.58 10.68
CA LEU A 42 -13.79 -10.74 11.78
C LEU A 42 -15.14 -11.25 12.29
N TRP A 43 -16.07 -11.53 11.37
CA TRP A 43 -17.36 -12.11 11.74
C TRP A 43 -17.20 -13.47 12.40
N TRP A 44 -16.33 -14.35 11.88
CA TRP A 44 -16.07 -15.65 12.47
C TRP A 44 -15.42 -15.54 13.86
N ALA A 45 -14.49 -14.63 14.06
CA ALA A 45 -13.86 -14.37 15.35
C ALA A 45 -14.90 -13.93 16.41
N ASP A 46 -15.89 -13.13 16.00
CA ASP A 46 -16.97 -12.68 16.90
C ASP A 46 -17.81 -13.86 17.42
N GLN A 47 -18.04 -14.88 16.59
CA GLN A 47 -18.81 -16.07 16.95
C GLN A 47 -18.07 -17.04 17.90
N GLN A 48 -16.76 -16.86 18.13
CA GLN A 48 -15.99 -17.78 18.95
C GLN A 48 -16.09 -17.44 20.43
N ALA A 49 -16.43 -18.43 21.27
CA ALA A 49 -16.42 -18.29 22.73
C ALA A 49 -14.99 -18.46 23.30
N HIS A 50 -14.16 -19.30 22.68
CA HIS A 50 -12.85 -19.65 23.19
C HIS A 50 -11.77 -18.68 22.68
N TRP A 51 -10.98 -18.14 23.60
CA TRP A 51 -9.87 -17.24 23.27
C TRP A 51 -8.81 -17.87 22.32
N ALA A 52 -8.53 -19.17 22.48
CA ALA A 52 -7.59 -19.89 21.62
C ALA A 52 -8.04 -19.93 20.15
N ALA A 53 -9.36 -20.07 19.90
CA ALA A 53 -9.91 -19.99 18.56
C ALA A 53 -9.77 -18.57 17.99
N LYS A 54 -10.05 -17.55 18.80
CA LYS A 54 -9.84 -16.15 18.41
C LYS A 54 -8.38 -15.86 18.09
N ALA A 55 -7.45 -16.39 18.88
CA ALA A 55 -6.01 -16.24 18.61
C ALA A 55 -5.59 -16.89 17.29
N GLY A 56 -6.08 -18.10 16.98
CA GLY A 56 -5.84 -18.76 15.70
C GLY A 56 -6.36 -17.96 14.52
N ILE A 57 -7.58 -17.43 14.60
CA ILE A 57 -8.16 -16.56 13.59
C ILE A 57 -7.34 -15.27 13.46
N GLY A 58 -6.86 -14.70 14.57
CA GLY A 58 -5.99 -13.52 14.57
C GLY A 58 -4.67 -13.75 13.82
N ILE A 59 -4.09 -14.94 13.93
CA ILE A 59 -2.89 -15.31 13.16
C ILE A 59 -3.22 -15.34 11.66
N LEU A 60 -4.33 -15.96 11.25
CA LEU A 60 -4.76 -15.96 9.84
C LEU A 60 -5.02 -14.53 9.33
N PHE A 61 -5.65 -13.70 10.15
CA PHE A 61 -5.90 -12.30 9.84
C PHE A 61 -4.59 -11.53 9.61
N ALA A 62 -3.57 -11.77 10.44
CA ALA A 62 -2.26 -11.16 10.29
C ALA A 62 -1.57 -11.58 8.97
N PHE A 63 -1.62 -12.87 8.60
CA PHE A 63 -1.10 -13.35 7.32
C PHE A 63 -1.80 -12.71 6.13
N LEU A 64 -3.13 -12.59 6.15
CA LEU A 64 -3.87 -11.87 5.12
C LEU A 64 -3.47 -10.39 5.07
N GLY A 65 -3.18 -9.78 6.24
CA GLY A 65 -2.69 -8.41 6.35
C GLY A 65 -1.40 -8.17 5.58
N LEU A 66 -0.46 -9.11 5.59
CA LEU A 66 0.77 -9.02 4.77
C LEU A 66 0.45 -8.98 3.28
N THR A 67 -0.53 -9.76 2.82
CA THR A 67 -0.93 -9.76 1.40
C THR A 67 -1.68 -8.48 1.03
N VAL A 68 -2.52 -7.96 1.93
CA VAL A 68 -3.16 -6.64 1.76
C VAL A 68 -2.10 -5.56 1.64
N TYR A 69 -1.06 -5.59 2.49
CA TYR A 69 0.05 -4.65 2.42
C TYR A 69 0.79 -4.74 1.07
N ALA A 70 1.05 -5.94 0.55
CA ALA A 70 1.70 -6.11 -0.74
C ALA A 70 0.86 -5.51 -1.89
N LEU A 71 -0.46 -5.74 -1.91
CA LEU A 71 -1.35 -5.12 -2.90
C LEU A 71 -1.43 -3.61 -2.75
N LEU A 72 -1.45 -3.12 -1.51
CA LEU A 72 -1.41 -1.68 -1.22
C LEU A 72 -0.13 -1.05 -1.77
N HIS A 73 1.01 -1.71 -1.58
CA HIS A 73 2.29 -1.28 -2.11
C HIS A 73 2.26 -1.18 -3.65
N GLU A 74 1.71 -2.18 -4.35
CA GLU A 74 1.54 -2.15 -5.81
C GLU A 74 0.60 -1.00 -6.24
N ALA A 75 -0.48 -0.77 -5.48
CA ALA A 75 -1.40 0.33 -5.74
C ALA A 75 -0.74 1.71 -5.56
N LEU A 76 0.16 1.87 -4.58
CA LEU A 76 0.95 3.08 -4.37
C LEU A 76 1.85 3.40 -5.57
N HIS A 77 2.42 2.36 -6.17
CA HIS A 77 3.22 2.46 -7.40
C HIS A 77 2.38 2.56 -8.68
N ARG A 78 1.05 2.57 -8.57
CA ARG A 78 0.12 2.57 -9.72
C ARG A 78 0.25 1.33 -10.59
N HIS A 79 0.57 0.20 -9.99
CA HIS A 79 0.75 -1.08 -10.65
C HIS A 79 -0.42 -2.04 -10.44
N LEU A 80 -1.38 -1.69 -9.59
CA LEU A 80 -2.53 -2.56 -9.32
C LEU A 80 -3.47 -2.64 -10.52
N HIS A 81 -3.73 -1.51 -11.19
CA HIS A 81 -4.64 -1.44 -12.34
C HIS A 81 -4.20 -0.41 -13.36
N ALA A 82 -4.39 -0.68 -14.66
CA ALA A 82 -4.03 0.22 -15.75
C ALA A 82 -4.86 1.52 -15.73
N CYS A 83 -6.17 1.42 -15.43
CA CYS A 83 -7.03 2.58 -15.21
C CYS A 83 -6.72 3.21 -13.85
N GLN A 84 -6.24 4.45 -13.88
CA GLN A 84 -5.80 5.17 -12.68
C GLN A 84 -6.92 5.37 -11.65
N GLY A 85 -8.14 5.65 -12.08
CA GLY A 85 -9.28 5.80 -11.17
C GLY A 85 -9.60 4.52 -10.41
N VAL A 86 -9.51 3.35 -11.07
CA VAL A 86 -9.68 2.04 -10.43
C VAL A 86 -8.53 1.76 -9.47
N ASN A 87 -7.29 2.06 -9.87
CA ASN A 87 -6.12 1.92 -9.00
C ASN A 87 -6.26 2.77 -7.73
N ASP A 88 -6.67 4.04 -7.87
CA ASP A 88 -6.83 4.95 -6.75
C ASP A 88 -7.99 4.54 -5.82
N PHE A 89 -9.06 3.99 -6.36
CA PHE A 89 -10.18 3.44 -5.59
C PHE A 89 -9.71 2.25 -4.73
N PHE A 90 -9.08 1.23 -5.33
CA PHE A 90 -8.60 0.07 -4.59
C PHE A 90 -7.49 0.42 -3.60
N ARG A 91 -6.61 1.34 -3.96
CA ARG A 91 -5.63 1.89 -3.03
C ARG A 91 -6.31 2.42 -1.77
N THR A 92 -7.28 3.32 -1.91
CA THR A 92 -8.01 3.91 -0.77
C THR A 92 -8.73 2.84 0.06
N LEU A 93 -9.36 1.87 -0.61
CA LEU A 93 -10.05 0.76 0.05
C LEU A 93 -9.08 -0.09 0.89
N LEU A 94 -7.94 -0.48 0.31
CA LEU A 94 -6.91 -1.27 0.99
C LEU A 94 -6.26 -0.52 2.15
N GLU A 95 -6.10 0.80 2.03
CA GLU A 95 -5.58 1.66 3.08
C GLU A 95 -6.51 1.75 4.28
N VAL A 96 -7.78 1.99 4.04
CA VAL A 96 -8.80 2.02 5.10
C VAL A 96 -8.84 0.66 5.81
N ALA A 97 -8.79 -0.43 5.05
CA ALA A 97 -8.76 -1.77 5.61
C ALA A 97 -7.50 -2.05 6.43
N TYR A 98 -6.34 -1.61 5.96
CA TYR A 98 -5.08 -1.79 6.67
C TYR A 98 -4.97 -0.93 7.95
N GLY A 99 -5.83 0.08 8.09
CA GLY A 99 -5.89 0.94 9.29
C GLY A 99 -4.74 1.96 9.40
N GLY A 100 -4.01 2.19 8.32
CA GLY A 100 -2.90 3.15 8.28
C GLY A 100 -3.34 4.56 7.90
N PRO A 101 -2.73 5.62 8.49
CA PRO A 101 -2.91 6.98 8.02
C PRO A 101 -2.22 7.14 6.66
N PHE A 102 -3.01 7.06 5.63
CA PHE A 102 -2.64 7.09 4.22
C PHE A 102 -1.66 8.18 3.79
N ILE A 103 -1.90 9.39 4.22
CA ILE A 103 -1.06 10.54 3.85
C ILE A 103 0.38 10.31 4.31
N CYS A 104 0.57 9.76 5.52
CA CYS A 104 1.90 9.49 6.06
C CYS A 104 2.60 8.36 5.28
N LEU A 105 1.90 7.26 4.96
CA LEU A 105 2.50 6.14 4.22
C LEU A 105 2.96 6.56 2.82
N ARG A 106 2.18 7.40 2.14
CA ARG A 106 2.53 7.90 0.82
C ARG A 106 3.76 8.81 0.86
N TYR A 107 3.81 9.74 1.80
CA TYR A 107 4.93 10.69 1.91
C TYR A 107 6.22 9.99 2.35
N THR A 108 6.14 9.09 3.34
CA THR A 108 7.31 8.34 3.82
C THR A 108 7.82 7.39 2.73
N HIS A 109 6.95 6.66 2.06
CA HIS A 109 7.33 5.70 1.01
C HIS A 109 7.92 6.40 -0.23
N GLN A 110 7.27 7.47 -0.72
CA GLN A 110 7.81 8.25 -1.83
C GLN A 110 9.09 9.00 -1.43
N GLY A 111 9.16 9.50 -0.20
CA GLY A 111 10.36 10.14 0.35
C GLY A 111 11.53 9.16 0.46
N HIS A 112 11.27 7.92 0.88
CA HIS A 112 12.27 6.86 0.94
C HIS A 112 12.81 6.52 -0.45
N HIS A 113 11.96 6.32 -1.45
CA HIS A 113 12.41 6.09 -2.83
C HIS A 113 13.17 7.25 -3.46
N GLN A 114 12.87 8.48 -3.07
CA GLN A 114 13.60 9.65 -3.55
C GLN A 114 14.96 9.78 -2.87
N ARG A 115 15.04 9.51 -1.55
CA ARG A 115 16.26 9.60 -0.76
C ARG A 115 17.20 8.43 -1.00
N ASN A 116 16.68 7.21 -1.12
CA ASN A 116 17.47 5.99 -1.38
C ASN A 116 18.27 6.00 -2.69
N ARG A 117 18.19 7.08 -3.47
CA ARG A 117 18.98 7.35 -4.68
C ARG A 117 19.78 8.65 -4.56
N SER A 118 19.77 9.31 -3.41
CA SER A 118 20.52 10.54 -3.16
C SER A 118 21.79 10.25 -2.38
N VAL A 119 22.84 11.00 -2.68
CA VAL A 119 24.14 10.91 -2.01
C VAL A 119 24.03 11.21 -0.50
N GLU A 120 22.98 11.91 -0.07
CA GLU A 120 22.73 12.27 1.34
C GLU A 120 22.39 11.06 2.21
N GLU A 121 21.68 10.06 1.69
CA GLU A 121 21.32 8.86 2.46
C GLU A 121 22.53 7.92 2.65
N SER A 122 23.44 7.89 1.68
CA SER A 122 24.69 7.12 1.79
C SER A 122 25.67 7.71 2.80
N THR A 123 25.51 8.98 3.17
CA THR A 123 26.36 9.66 4.15
C THR A 123 25.82 9.52 5.58
N GLU A 124 24.50 9.32 5.75
CA GLU A 124 23.89 9.08 7.06
C GLU A 124 24.05 7.63 7.53
N GLU A 125 24.17 6.66 6.60
CA GLU A 125 24.38 5.25 6.94
C GLU A 125 25.83 4.88 7.33
N ASN A 126 26.80 5.76 7.07
CA ASN A 126 28.20 5.58 7.49
C ASN A 126 28.75 6.84 8.18
N PRO A 127 28.43 7.05 9.46
CA PRO A 127 29.00 8.18 10.22
C PRO A 127 30.45 7.93 10.69
N GLU A 128 31.12 6.87 10.28
CA GLU A 128 32.46 6.47 10.76
C GLU A 128 33.59 6.56 9.69
N ASP A 129 33.38 7.18 8.53
CA ASP A 129 34.46 7.45 7.57
C ASP A 129 34.95 8.88 7.60
#